data_41e640ac7d1ba8c778be48fcc4e67377
#
_entry.id   41e640ac7d1ba8c778be48fcc4e67377
#
_cell.length_a   1.000
_cell.length_b   1.000
_cell.length_c   1.000
_cell.angle_alpha   90.00
_cell.angle_beta   90.00
_cell.angle_gamma   90.00
#
_symmetry.space_group_name_H-M   'P 1'
#
loop_
_entity.id
_entity.type
_entity.pdbx_description
1 polymer ?
#
loop_
_entity_poly.entity_id
_entity_poly.type
_entity_poly.pdbx_seq_one_letter_code
_entity_poly.pdbx_strand_id
1 'polypeptide(L)'
;IIAYSPCINHGINMGLSQLEAKKAVECGYWPLYRYNPTLAEKGQNPFTLDSKEPAGDYQAFIGSEVRYASLAKLFPDAAKDLFAKNEQDAKEKYAQYKRLAE
;
A
#
# COMPACT_ATOMS: atom_id res chain seq x y z
N ILE A 1 1.82 10.34 13.60
CA ILE A 1 2.13 10.19 12.16
C ILE A 1 2.72 8.81 11.92
N ILE A 2 2.16 8.10 10.95
CA ILE A 2 2.68 6.81 10.50
C ILE A 2 3.22 7.02 9.09
N ALA A 3 4.51 6.72 8.90
CA ALA A 3 5.18 6.98 7.63
C ALA A 3 5.75 5.69 7.03
N TYR A 4 5.59 5.54 5.73
CA TYR A 4 6.18 4.47 4.95
C TYR A 4 7.50 4.94 4.35
N SER A 5 8.53 4.09 4.42
CA SER A 5 9.83 4.39 3.84
C SER A 5 10.41 3.14 3.16
N PRO A 6 10.89 3.25 1.92
CA PRO A 6 11.64 2.16 1.30
C PRO A 6 12.96 1.91 2.04
N CYS A 7 13.48 0.69 1.92
CA CYS A 7 14.69 0.26 2.61
C CYS A 7 15.65 -0.42 1.63
N ILE A 8 16.95 -0.17 1.76
CA ILE A 8 17.96 -0.79 0.89
C ILE A 8 18.00 -2.31 1.05
N ASN A 9 17.63 -2.82 2.22
CA ASN A 9 17.58 -4.28 2.44
C ASN A 9 16.48 -4.95 1.63
N HIS A 10 15.55 -4.16 1.04
CA HIS A 10 14.51 -4.68 0.14
C HIS A 10 14.97 -4.68 -1.32
N GLY A 11 16.27 -4.49 -1.57
CA GLY A 11 16.85 -4.59 -2.90
C GLY A 11 16.55 -3.42 -3.82
N ILE A 12 16.10 -2.29 -3.27
CA ILE A 12 15.84 -1.11 -4.08
C ILE A 12 17.05 -0.20 -4.17
N ASN A 13 17.16 0.52 -5.28
CA ASN A 13 18.14 1.59 -5.44
C ASN A 13 17.64 2.82 -4.69
N MET A 14 18.40 3.30 -3.72
CA MET A 14 17.99 4.46 -2.91
C MET A 14 17.82 5.74 -3.72
N GLY A 15 18.48 5.85 -4.88
CA GLY A 15 18.21 6.95 -5.81
C GLY A 15 16.82 6.94 -6.40
N LEU A 16 16.14 5.79 -6.36
CA LEU A 16 14.77 5.60 -6.84
C LEU A 16 13.75 5.45 -5.69
N SER A 17 14.16 5.71 -4.45
CA SER A 17 13.31 5.47 -3.27
C SER A 17 12.01 6.28 -3.31
N GLN A 18 12.06 7.51 -3.82
CA GLN A 18 10.86 8.36 -3.94
C GLN A 18 9.89 7.80 -4.97
N LEU A 19 10.40 7.27 -6.08
CA LEU A 19 9.56 6.62 -7.10
C LEU A 19 8.94 5.34 -6.56
N GLU A 20 9.69 4.57 -5.76
CA GLU A 20 9.18 3.36 -5.13
C GLU A 20 8.04 3.67 -4.16
N ALA A 21 8.19 4.72 -3.34
CA ALA A 21 7.14 5.17 -2.44
C ALA A 21 5.91 5.63 -3.21
N LYS A 22 6.09 6.32 -4.32
CA LYS A 22 4.99 6.75 -5.19
C LYS A 22 4.25 5.55 -5.76
N LYS A 23 4.96 4.53 -6.23
CA LYS A 23 4.36 3.30 -6.74
C LYS A 23 3.56 2.56 -5.69
N ALA A 24 4.05 2.54 -4.44
CA ALA A 24 3.34 1.91 -3.32
C ALA A 24 1.97 2.55 -3.11
N VAL A 25 1.89 3.87 -3.22
CA VAL A 25 0.62 4.60 -3.08
C VAL A 25 -0.28 4.36 -4.30
N GLU A 26 0.27 4.46 -5.51
CA GLU A 26 -0.50 4.34 -6.75
C GLU A 26 -1.15 2.96 -6.92
N CYS A 27 -0.46 1.89 -6.51
CA CYS A 27 -0.99 0.53 -6.66
C CYS A 27 -1.89 0.08 -5.51
N GLY A 28 -2.01 0.88 -4.47
CA GLY A 28 -2.85 0.56 -3.31
C GLY A 28 -2.15 -0.21 -2.21
N TYR A 29 -0.82 -0.39 -2.29
CA TYR A 29 -0.05 -1.04 -1.24
C TYR A 29 -0.03 -0.20 0.04
N TRP A 30 0.06 1.11 -0.10
CA TRP A 30 0.11 2.05 1.03
C TRP A 30 -0.93 3.15 0.83
N PRO A 31 -2.14 3.01 1.41
CA PRO A 31 -3.14 4.08 1.31
C PRO A 31 -2.79 5.27 2.19
N LEU A 32 -3.11 6.46 1.72
CA LEU A 32 -2.92 7.71 2.45
C LEU A 32 -4.24 8.17 3.04
N TYR A 33 -4.26 8.43 4.34
CA TYR A 33 -5.47 8.94 5.01
C TYR A 33 -5.10 9.86 6.16
N ARG A 34 -6.08 10.64 6.58
CA ARG A 34 -5.97 11.51 7.74
C ARG A 34 -7.15 11.27 8.67
N TYR A 35 -6.87 11.28 9.95
CA TYR A 35 -7.90 11.21 10.98
C TYR A 35 -7.72 12.40 11.93
N ASN A 36 -8.75 13.26 12.02
CA ASN A 36 -8.75 14.40 12.91
C ASN A 36 -10.02 14.39 13.75
N PRO A 37 -9.94 13.97 15.03
CA PRO A 37 -11.12 13.85 15.88
C PRO A 37 -11.83 15.18 16.15
N THR A 38 -11.13 16.32 16.01
CA THR A 38 -11.76 17.64 16.22
C THR A 38 -12.80 17.96 15.17
N LEU A 39 -12.75 17.32 13.99
CA LEU A 39 -13.76 17.50 12.95
C LEU A 39 -15.11 16.93 13.37
N ALA A 40 -15.10 15.86 14.17
CA ALA A 40 -16.33 15.26 14.68
C ALA A 40 -17.08 16.24 15.59
N GLU A 41 -16.36 17.05 16.36
CA GLU A 41 -16.95 18.09 17.21
C GLU A 41 -17.67 19.17 16.41
N LYS A 42 -17.23 19.37 15.14
CA LYS A 42 -17.84 20.33 14.21
C LYS A 42 -18.93 19.70 13.34
N GLY A 43 -19.29 18.46 13.59
CA GLY A 43 -20.27 17.71 12.81
C GLY A 43 -19.76 17.23 11.45
N GLN A 44 -18.43 17.19 11.26
CA GLN A 44 -17.80 16.72 10.03
C GLN A 44 -17.20 15.32 10.23
N ASN A 45 -17.01 14.59 9.14
CA ASN A 45 -16.36 13.28 9.19
C ASN A 45 -14.89 13.43 9.59
N PRO A 46 -14.45 12.84 10.71
CA PRO A 46 -13.06 12.95 11.15
C PRO A 46 -12.07 12.19 10.26
N PHE A 47 -12.54 11.22 9.45
CA PHE A 47 -11.70 10.42 8.58
C PHE A 47 -11.72 10.98 7.16
N THR A 48 -10.53 11.18 6.59
CA THR A 48 -10.35 11.63 5.21
C THR A 48 -9.44 10.69 4.48
N LEU A 49 -9.89 10.12 3.37
CA LEU A 49 -9.07 9.27 2.52
C LEU A 49 -8.43 10.14 1.43
N ASP A 50 -7.11 10.28 1.50
CA ASP A 50 -6.36 11.10 0.55
C ASP A 50 -5.96 10.35 -0.72
N SER A 51 -5.83 9.01 -0.64
CA SER A 51 -5.49 8.18 -1.79
C SER A 51 -6.63 8.12 -2.79
N LYS A 52 -6.27 8.20 -4.07
CA LYS A 52 -7.20 7.95 -5.17
C LYS A 52 -7.42 6.45 -5.34
N GLU A 53 -8.41 6.08 -6.17
CA GLU A 53 -8.64 4.69 -6.55
C GLU A 53 -7.32 4.05 -7.00
N PRO A 54 -6.93 2.87 -6.48
CA PRO A 54 -5.68 2.26 -6.88
C PRO A 54 -5.59 2.03 -8.37
N ALA A 55 -4.46 2.44 -8.95
CA ALA A 55 -4.12 2.24 -10.35
C ALA A 55 -2.70 1.67 -10.40
N GLY A 56 -2.28 1.16 -11.54
CA GLY A 56 -0.96 0.57 -11.69
C GLY A 56 -0.97 -0.92 -11.36
N ASP A 57 0.20 -1.52 -11.38
CA ASP A 57 0.38 -2.97 -11.24
C ASP A 57 0.88 -3.33 -9.85
N TYR A 58 -0.02 -3.84 -9.02
CA TYR A 58 0.31 -4.26 -7.66
C TYR A 58 1.35 -5.39 -7.66
N GLN A 59 1.20 -6.37 -8.54
CA GLN A 59 2.13 -7.51 -8.61
C GLN A 59 3.52 -7.08 -9.06
N ALA A 60 3.62 -6.15 -10.01
CA ALA A 60 4.90 -5.58 -10.42
C ALA A 60 5.56 -4.82 -9.26
N PHE A 61 4.78 -4.09 -8.47
CA PHE A 61 5.31 -3.38 -7.31
C PHE A 61 5.91 -4.33 -6.28
N ILE A 62 5.15 -5.35 -5.83
CA ILE A 62 5.68 -6.27 -4.82
C ILE A 62 6.85 -7.08 -5.37
N GLY A 63 6.87 -7.41 -6.67
CA GLY A 63 7.98 -8.09 -7.31
C GLY A 63 9.26 -7.27 -7.36
N SER A 64 9.18 -5.95 -7.22
CA SER A 64 10.34 -5.07 -7.19
C SER A 64 11.05 -5.04 -5.83
N GLU A 65 10.44 -5.60 -4.80
CA GLU A 65 11.01 -5.64 -3.45
C GLU A 65 11.57 -7.03 -3.13
N VAL A 66 12.79 -7.07 -2.61
CA VAL A 66 13.54 -8.31 -2.37
C VAL A 66 12.80 -9.28 -1.45
N ARG A 67 12.11 -8.79 -0.43
CA ARG A 67 11.39 -9.67 0.50
C ARG A 67 10.32 -10.51 -0.19
N TYR A 68 9.65 -9.96 -1.20
CA TYR A 68 8.66 -10.69 -2.00
C TYR A 68 9.31 -11.50 -3.10
N ALA A 69 10.30 -10.91 -3.79
CA ALA A 69 11.02 -11.60 -4.85
C ALA A 69 11.77 -12.85 -4.32
N SER A 70 12.34 -12.76 -3.11
CA SER A 70 13.00 -13.89 -2.46
C SER A 70 12.03 -15.02 -2.14
N LEU A 71 10.83 -14.68 -1.67
CA LEU A 71 9.79 -15.67 -1.40
C LEU A 71 9.39 -16.38 -2.70
N ALA A 72 9.26 -15.65 -3.80
CA ALA A 72 8.92 -16.24 -5.10
C ALA A 72 9.98 -17.21 -5.60
N LYS A 73 11.26 -16.97 -5.30
CA LYS A 73 12.37 -17.88 -5.65
C LYS A 73 12.40 -19.12 -4.80
N LEU A 74 12.18 -18.98 -3.48
CA LEU A 74 12.31 -20.08 -2.53
C LEU A 74 11.07 -20.98 -2.49
N PHE A 75 9.88 -20.38 -2.61
CA PHE A 75 8.59 -21.06 -2.51
C PHE A 75 7.63 -20.56 -3.58
N PRO A 76 7.87 -20.89 -4.88
CA PRO A 76 7.09 -20.28 -5.96
C PRO A 76 5.59 -20.59 -5.90
N ASP A 77 5.20 -21.79 -5.50
CA ASP A 77 3.79 -22.16 -5.42
C ASP A 77 3.08 -21.41 -4.30
N ALA A 78 3.68 -21.38 -3.11
CA ALA A 78 3.14 -20.65 -1.96
C ALA A 78 3.12 -19.14 -2.23
N ALA A 79 4.17 -18.62 -2.88
CA ALA A 79 4.27 -17.20 -3.22
C ALA A 79 3.13 -16.75 -4.13
N LYS A 80 2.78 -17.56 -5.12
CA LYS A 80 1.70 -17.25 -6.05
C LYS A 80 0.38 -17.01 -5.32
N ASP A 81 0.02 -17.92 -4.42
CA ASP A 81 -1.22 -17.81 -3.65
C ASP A 81 -1.17 -16.65 -2.67
N LEU A 82 -0.04 -16.46 -1.98
CA LEU A 82 0.13 -15.39 -1.01
C LEU A 82 0.12 -14.01 -1.65
N PHE A 83 0.71 -13.88 -2.83
CA PHE A 83 0.73 -12.60 -3.55
C PHE A 83 -0.67 -12.23 -4.06
N ALA A 84 -1.43 -13.21 -4.56
CA ALA A 84 -2.80 -12.98 -4.98
C ALA A 84 -3.67 -12.55 -3.79
N LYS A 85 -3.50 -13.21 -2.65
CA LYS A 85 -4.21 -12.86 -1.41
C LYS A 85 -3.82 -11.48 -0.90
N ASN A 86 -2.53 -11.13 -0.96
CA ASN A 86 -2.01 -9.82 -0.56
C ASN A 86 -2.67 -8.70 -1.37
N GLU A 87 -2.77 -8.88 -2.69
CA GLU A 87 -3.44 -7.91 -3.55
C GLU A 87 -4.92 -7.78 -3.22
N GLN A 88 -5.59 -8.91 -2.98
CA GLN A 88 -7.00 -8.91 -2.59
C GLN A 88 -7.21 -8.20 -1.26
N ASP A 89 -6.36 -8.47 -0.27
CA ASP A 89 -6.41 -7.81 1.03
C ASP A 89 -6.21 -6.30 0.91
N ALA A 90 -5.32 -5.87 0.01
CA ALA A 90 -5.08 -4.44 -0.25
C ALA A 90 -6.33 -3.77 -0.84
N LYS A 91 -7.02 -4.44 -1.75
CA LYS A 91 -8.26 -3.94 -2.34
C LYS A 91 -9.37 -3.83 -1.30
N GLU A 92 -9.50 -4.83 -0.45
CA GLU A 92 -10.49 -4.83 0.63
C GLU A 92 -10.22 -3.72 1.65
N LYS A 93 -8.95 -3.51 1.98
CA LYS A 93 -8.51 -2.45 2.88
C LYS A 93 -8.85 -1.07 2.33
N TYR A 94 -8.60 -0.85 1.04
CA TYR A 94 -8.96 0.41 0.39
C TYR A 94 -10.47 0.63 0.41
N ALA A 95 -11.25 -0.40 0.09
CA ALA A 95 -12.70 -0.31 0.11
C ALA A 95 -13.23 0.02 1.52
N GLN A 96 -12.62 -0.54 2.55
CA GLN A 96 -12.95 -0.25 3.94
C GLN A 96 -12.67 1.22 4.29
N TYR A 97 -11.50 1.73 3.90
CA TYR A 97 -11.16 3.13 4.15
C TYR A 97 -12.06 4.08 3.38
N LYS A 98 -12.46 3.71 2.17
CA LYS A 98 -13.39 4.51 1.37
C LYS A 98 -14.76 4.62 2.07
N ARG A 99 -15.24 3.52 2.66
CA ARG A 99 -16.50 3.54 3.44
C ARG A 99 -16.37 4.44 4.68
N LEU A 100 -15.22 4.41 5.35
CA LEU A 100 -15.00 5.25 6.52
C LEU A 100 -14.97 6.75 6.16
N ALA A 101 -14.56 7.08 4.94
CA ALA A 101 -14.49 8.46 4.47
C ALA A 101 -15.84 9.01 3.99
N GLU A 102 -16.82 8.15 3.80
CA GLU A 102 -18.18 8.55 3.42
C GLU A 102 -18.99 9.14 4.62
#